data_13e12ea4ce601bfebe149e257da6be83
#
_entry.id   13e12ea4ce601bfebe149e257da6be83
#
_cell.length_a   1.000
_cell.length_b   1.000
_cell.length_c   1.000
_cell.angle_alpha   90.00
_cell.angle_beta   90.00
_cell.angle_gamma   90.00
#
_symmetry.space_group_name_H-M   'P 1'
#
loop_
_entity.id
_entity.type
_entity.pdbx_description
1 polymer ?
#
loop_
_entity_poly.entity_id
_entity_poly.type
_entity_poly.pdbx_seq_one_letter_code
_entity_poly.pdbx_strand_id
1 'polypeptide(L)'
;MTSRATRNFWACYQQLPASVQHLARQKFLLWQQNPLHPSLKFKPIHSPLWSARVGDHYRAVGHFVGDLFLWEWIGTHEEYNKRFA
;
A
#
# COMPACT_ATOMS: atom_id res chain seq x y z
N MET A 1 -4.47 -7.35 11.63
CA MET A 1 -3.35 -6.42 11.86
C MET A 1 -3.88 -4.99 11.97
N THR A 2 -3.40 -4.24 12.94
CA THR A 2 -3.86 -2.86 13.14
C THR A 2 -3.11 -1.92 12.21
N SER A 3 -3.84 -1.03 11.54
CA SER A 3 -3.21 -0.07 10.64
C SER A 3 -3.95 1.25 10.63
N ARG A 4 -3.25 2.27 10.17
CA ARG A 4 -3.78 3.61 9.90
C ARG A 4 -3.20 4.12 8.61
N ALA A 5 -3.77 5.21 8.09
CA ALA A 5 -3.29 5.87 6.90
C ALA A 5 -3.07 7.35 7.18
N THR A 6 -1.99 7.89 6.64
CA THR A 6 -1.66 9.30 6.79
C THR A 6 -2.54 10.17 5.90
N ARG A 7 -2.53 11.48 6.16
CA ARG A 7 -3.17 12.45 5.29
C ARG A 7 -2.63 12.35 3.86
N ASN A 8 -1.32 12.16 3.72
CA ASN A 8 -0.70 12.01 2.40
C ASN A 8 -1.23 10.78 1.66
N PHE A 9 -1.39 9.67 2.37
CA PHE A 9 -1.98 8.47 1.76
C PHE A 9 -3.35 8.78 1.17
N TRP A 10 -4.22 9.42 1.94
CA TRP A 10 -5.58 9.72 1.48
C TRP A 10 -5.59 10.73 0.32
N ALA A 11 -4.69 11.69 0.31
CA ALA A 11 -4.54 12.60 -0.82
C ALA A 11 -4.16 11.83 -2.10
N CYS A 12 -3.23 10.89 -2.00
CA CYS A 12 -2.86 10.02 -3.13
C CYS A 12 -4.02 9.11 -3.55
N TYR A 13 -4.73 8.53 -2.58
CA TYR A 13 -5.86 7.64 -2.84
C TYR A 13 -6.95 8.36 -3.63
N GLN A 14 -7.25 9.61 -3.29
CA GLN A 14 -8.28 10.39 -3.97
C GLN A 14 -7.95 10.68 -5.43
N GLN A 15 -6.68 10.61 -5.82
CA GLN A 15 -6.26 10.79 -7.21
C GLN A 15 -6.41 9.53 -8.05
N LEU A 16 -6.69 8.38 -7.44
CA LEU A 16 -6.83 7.12 -8.16
C LEU A 16 -8.17 7.04 -8.89
N PRO A 17 -8.21 6.38 -10.06
CA PRO A 17 -9.48 6.04 -10.69
C PRO A 17 -10.39 5.24 -9.74
N ALA A 18 -11.69 5.38 -9.89
CA ALA A 18 -12.65 4.70 -9.01
C ALA A 18 -12.45 3.18 -8.98
N SER A 19 -12.16 2.57 -10.13
CA SER A 19 -11.90 1.13 -10.20
C SER A 19 -10.68 0.71 -9.39
N VAL A 20 -9.66 1.56 -9.35
CA VAL A 20 -8.44 1.30 -8.58
C VAL A 20 -8.69 1.51 -7.09
N GLN A 21 -9.48 2.52 -6.73
CA GLN A 21 -9.88 2.71 -5.34
C GLN A 21 -10.62 1.47 -4.81
N HIS A 22 -11.53 0.93 -5.62
CA HIS A 22 -12.25 -0.29 -5.27
C HIS A 22 -11.31 -1.48 -5.09
N LEU A 23 -10.38 -1.66 -6.01
CA LEU A 23 -9.37 -2.71 -5.93
C LEU A 23 -8.50 -2.55 -4.68
N ALA A 24 -8.10 -1.32 -4.37
CA ALA A 24 -7.30 -1.03 -3.20
C ALA A 24 -8.02 -1.44 -1.91
N ARG A 25 -9.32 -1.18 -1.82
CA ARG A 25 -10.12 -1.60 -0.67
C ARG A 25 -10.17 -3.12 -0.54
N GLN A 26 -10.36 -3.83 -1.64
CA GLN A 26 -10.36 -5.29 -1.64
C GLN A 26 -9.02 -5.84 -1.17
N LYS A 27 -7.93 -5.29 -1.66
CA LYS A 27 -6.58 -5.72 -1.28
C LYS A 27 -6.28 -5.39 0.18
N PHE A 28 -6.80 -4.27 0.68
CA PHE A 28 -6.65 -3.92 2.09
C PHE A 28 -7.35 -4.94 3.00
N LEU A 29 -8.56 -5.35 2.67
CA LEU A 29 -9.27 -6.37 3.44
C LEU A 29 -8.51 -7.70 3.42
N LEU A 30 -7.98 -8.08 2.27
CA LEU A 30 -7.16 -9.28 2.15
C LEU A 30 -5.91 -9.17 3.02
N TRP A 31 -5.24 -8.04 2.99
CA TRP A 31 -4.04 -7.79 3.79
C TRP A 31 -4.32 -7.87 5.29
N GLN A 32 -5.47 -7.37 5.73
CA GLN A 32 -5.85 -7.48 7.13
C GLN A 32 -6.03 -8.92 7.58
N GLN A 33 -6.55 -9.77 6.70
CA GLN A 33 -6.78 -11.18 7.00
C GLN A 33 -5.52 -12.02 6.82
N ASN A 34 -4.76 -11.74 5.79
CA ASN A 34 -3.57 -12.52 5.44
C ASN A 34 -2.55 -11.64 4.73
N PRO A 35 -1.71 -10.91 5.48
CA PRO A 35 -0.72 -10.01 4.86
C PRO A 35 0.32 -10.75 4.02
N LEU A 36 0.46 -12.06 4.20
CA LEU A 36 1.41 -12.86 3.42
C LEU A 36 0.77 -13.49 2.18
N HIS A 37 -0.47 -13.14 1.85
CA HIS A 37 -1.11 -13.65 0.64
C HIS A 37 -0.25 -13.30 -0.58
N PRO A 38 0.04 -14.29 -1.48
CA PRO A 38 0.98 -14.09 -2.58
C PRO A 38 0.64 -12.93 -3.51
N SER A 39 -0.66 -12.64 -3.74
CA SER A 39 -1.07 -11.57 -4.64
C SER A 39 -0.68 -10.19 -4.16
N LEU A 40 -0.43 -10.02 -2.87
CA LEU A 40 -0.07 -8.74 -2.27
C LEU A 40 1.41 -8.42 -2.41
N LYS A 41 2.25 -9.43 -2.52
CA LYS A 41 3.71 -9.28 -2.54
C LYS A 41 4.18 -8.27 -1.48
N PHE A 42 3.60 -8.41 -0.28
CA PHE A 42 3.91 -7.53 0.84
C PHE A 42 5.32 -7.84 1.34
N LYS A 43 6.22 -6.86 1.24
CA LYS A 43 7.64 -7.08 1.53
C LYS A 43 8.33 -5.79 1.93
N PRO A 44 9.42 -5.89 2.71
CA PRO A 44 10.29 -4.74 2.94
C PRO A 44 10.98 -4.35 1.62
N ILE A 45 11.16 -3.06 1.43
CA ILE A 45 11.92 -2.53 0.29
C ILE A 45 13.27 -2.01 0.77
N HIS A 46 13.32 -0.84 1.38
CA HIS A 46 14.52 -0.41 2.11
C HIS A 46 14.04 0.18 3.43
N SER A 47 14.72 -0.20 4.49
CA SER A 47 14.30 0.15 5.85
C SER A 47 14.03 1.65 5.98
N PRO A 48 12.89 2.05 6.61
CA PRO A 48 11.90 1.20 7.29
C PRO A 48 10.69 0.82 6.44
N LEU A 49 10.75 1.02 5.12
CA LEU A 49 9.58 0.96 4.24
C LEU A 49 9.24 -0.46 3.81
N TRP A 50 7.94 -0.69 3.67
CA TRP A 50 7.34 -1.90 3.11
C TRP A 50 6.41 -1.50 1.97
N SER A 51 6.27 -2.39 0.97
CA SER A 51 5.33 -2.18 -0.11
C SER A 51 4.36 -3.34 -0.24
N ALA A 52 3.15 -3.01 -0.72
CA ALA A 52 2.14 -3.98 -1.08
C ALA A 52 1.66 -3.71 -2.50
N ARG A 53 1.40 -4.77 -3.26
CA ARG A 53 0.92 -4.67 -4.62
C ARG A 53 -0.60 -4.48 -4.62
N VAL A 54 -1.08 -3.53 -5.41
CA VAL A 54 -2.50 -3.26 -5.62
C VAL A 54 -2.81 -3.50 -7.10
N GLY A 55 -3.03 -4.77 -7.44
CA GLY A 55 -3.16 -5.16 -8.84
C GLY A 55 -1.84 -5.02 -9.59
N ASP A 56 -1.89 -5.04 -10.94
CA ASP A 56 -0.68 -5.09 -11.75
C ASP A 56 0.03 -3.76 -11.88
N HIS A 57 -0.67 -2.64 -11.67
CA HIS A 57 -0.16 -1.31 -12.02
C HIS A 57 -0.03 -0.35 -10.86
N TYR A 58 -0.37 -0.76 -9.65
CA TYR A 58 -0.37 0.13 -8.49
C TYR A 58 0.32 -0.51 -7.29
N ARG A 59 0.88 0.35 -6.42
CA ARG A 59 1.52 -0.07 -5.18
C ARG A 59 1.19 0.87 -4.04
N ALA A 60 1.16 0.32 -2.83
CA ALA A 60 1.03 1.10 -1.60
C ALA A 60 2.29 0.92 -0.76
N VAL A 61 2.68 1.96 -0.04
CA VAL A 61 3.90 1.97 0.77
C VAL A 61 3.57 2.47 2.17
N GLY A 62 4.18 1.84 3.16
CA GLY A 62 4.05 2.23 4.55
C GLY A 62 5.18 1.65 5.39
N HIS A 63 5.07 1.80 6.71
CA HIS A 63 6.05 1.25 7.63
C HIS A 63 5.41 0.91 8.97
N PHE A 64 6.10 0.06 9.74
CA PHE A 64 5.65 -0.28 11.08
C PHE A 64 6.08 0.78 12.09
N VAL A 65 5.16 1.10 12.99
CA VAL A 65 5.41 1.89 14.18
C VAL A 65 4.94 1.00 15.34
N GLY A 66 5.86 0.27 15.94
CA GLY A 66 5.51 -0.79 16.89
C GLY A 66 4.66 -1.85 16.19
N ASP A 67 3.49 -2.15 16.74
CA ASP A 67 2.54 -3.11 16.18
C ASP A 67 1.59 -2.48 15.15
N LEU A 68 1.67 -1.17 14.96
CA LEU A 68 0.83 -0.45 14.02
C LEU A 68 1.51 -0.36 12.67
N PHE A 69 0.80 -0.69 11.59
CA PHE A 69 1.28 -0.42 10.24
C PHE A 69 0.68 0.89 9.75
N LEU A 70 1.54 1.82 9.31
CA LEU A 70 1.13 3.15 8.86
C LEU A 70 1.29 3.26 7.36
N TRP A 71 0.18 3.32 6.64
CA TRP A 71 0.16 3.53 5.19
C TRP A 71 0.43 4.99 4.89
N GLU A 72 1.41 5.28 4.02
CA GLU A 72 1.85 6.65 3.76
C GLU A 72 1.68 7.09 2.33
N TRP A 73 1.58 6.15 1.38
CA TRP A 73 1.54 6.48 -0.04
C TRP A 73 0.88 5.37 -0.83
N ILE A 74 0.16 5.74 -1.90
CA ILE A 74 -0.36 4.82 -2.90
C ILE A 74 -0.33 5.52 -4.25
N GLY A 75 0.06 4.80 -5.29
CA GLY A 75 0.15 5.35 -6.63
C GLY A 75 0.51 4.30 -7.66
N THR A 76 0.86 4.76 -8.86
CA THR A 76 1.22 3.87 -9.95
C THR A 76 2.57 3.19 -9.70
N HIS A 77 2.77 2.06 -10.37
CA HIS A 77 4.05 1.35 -10.32
C HIS A 77 5.20 2.21 -10.84
N GLU A 78 4.95 3.04 -11.85
CA GLU A 78 5.95 3.98 -12.36
C GLU A 78 6.36 5.00 -11.31
N GLU A 79 5.39 5.60 -10.63
CA GLU A 79 5.67 6.56 -9.54
C GLU A 79 6.41 5.89 -8.40
N TYR A 80 6.01 4.65 -8.07
CA TYR A 80 6.69 3.85 -7.07
C TYR A 80 8.17 3.67 -7.43
N ASN A 81 8.46 3.31 -8.67
CA ASN A 81 9.84 3.11 -9.11
C ASN A 81 10.67 4.39 -9.00
N LYS A 82 10.07 5.54 -9.31
CA LYS A 82 10.76 6.82 -9.21
C LYS A 82 11.04 7.25 -7.78
N ARG A 83 10.13 6.92 -6.85
CA ARG A 83 10.21 7.40 -5.47
C ARG A 83 10.94 6.45 -4.53
N PHE A 84 10.77 5.13 -4.74
CA PHE A 84 11.15 4.14 -3.75
C PHE A 84 12.08 3.04 -4.26
N ALA A 85 12.23 2.91 -5.54
CA ALA A 85 13.06 1.85 -6.11
C ALA A 85 14.43 2.34 -6.58
#